data_f26a8ae6426c13787e57beb114b8fa62
#
_entry.id   f26a8ae6426c13787e57beb114b8fa62
#
_cell.length_a   1.000
_cell.length_b   1.000
_cell.length_c   1.000
_cell.angle_alpha   90.00
_cell.angle_beta   90.00
_cell.angle_gamma   90.00
#
_symmetry.space_group_name_H-M   'P 1'
#
loop_
_entity.id
_entity.type
_entity.pdbx_description
1 polymer ?
#
loop_
_entity_poly.entity_id
_entity_poly.type
_entity_poly.pdbx_seq_one_letter_code
_entity_poly.pdbx_strand_id
1 'polypeptide(L)' 'MLAPLLKRIAKGAKPDELLGTLAELYPEMDATGLQERLARMIFVANLWGRLHA' A
#
# COMPACT_ATOMS: atom_id res chain seq x y z
N MET A 1 9.51 7.10 2.24
CA MET A 1 8.13 7.31 2.71
C MET A 1 7.20 6.14 2.47
N LEU A 2 7.38 5.40 1.38
CA LEU A 2 6.54 4.22 1.11
C LEU A 2 6.99 2.96 1.85
N ALA A 3 8.24 2.91 2.32
CA ALA A 3 8.76 1.72 2.98
C ALA A 3 7.96 1.27 4.20
N PRO A 4 7.49 2.17 5.10
CA PRO A 4 6.66 1.74 6.23
C PRO A 4 5.34 1.09 5.80
N LEU A 5 4.71 1.59 4.72
CA LEU A 5 3.49 1.01 4.19
C LEU A 5 3.75 -0.37 3.59
N LEU A 6 4.84 -0.51 2.85
CA LEU A 6 5.22 -1.80 2.28
C LEU A 6 5.47 -2.84 3.36
N LYS A 7 6.09 -2.45 4.47
CA LYS A 7 6.29 -3.35 5.61
C LYS A 7 4.97 -3.79 6.22
N ARG A 8 4.01 -2.88 6.35
CA ARG A 8 2.69 -3.21 6.89
C ARG A 8 1.95 -4.18 5.98
N ILE A 9 2.02 -3.99 4.67
CA ILE A 9 1.43 -4.92 3.71
C ILE A 9 2.06 -6.30 3.85
N ALA A 10 3.37 -6.37 3.94
CA ALA A 10 4.09 -7.63 4.09
C ALA A 10 3.72 -8.35 5.39
N LYS A 11 3.34 -7.62 6.44
CA LYS A 11 2.89 -8.20 7.71
C LYS A 11 1.41 -8.57 7.70
N GLY A 12 0.70 -8.38 6.59
CA GLY A 12 -0.69 -8.78 6.45
C GLY A 12 -1.70 -7.74 6.85
N ALA A 13 -1.34 -6.46 6.81
CA ALA A 13 -2.29 -5.37 7.07
C ALA A 13 -3.44 -5.42 6.06
N LYS A 14 -4.65 -5.12 6.53
CA LYS A 14 -5.83 -5.17 5.67
C LYS A 14 -5.85 -3.99 4.69
N PRO A 15 -6.31 -4.20 3.44
CA PRO A 15 -6.37 -3.13 2.45
C PRO A 15 -7.14 -1.91 2.90
N ASP A 16 -8.23 -2.08 3.64
CA ASP A 16 -9.05 -0.96 4.10
C ASP A 16 -8.28 -0.02 5.02
N GLU A 17 -7.46 -0.57 5.91
CA GLU A 17 -6.62 0.21 6.81
C GLU A 17 -5.56 0.98 6.03
N LEU A 18 -4.97 0.34 5.04
CA LEU A 18 -3.95 0.95 4.20
C LEU A 18 -4.53 2.07 3.34
N LEU A 19 -5.76 1.89 2.87
CA LEU A 19 -6.44 2.90 2.08
C LEU A 19 -6.66 4.18 2.90
N GLY A 20 -7.06 4.04 4.17
CA GLY A 20 -7.21 5.17 5.07
C GLY A 20 -5.90 5.92 5.27
N THR A 21 -4.80 5.19 5.45
CA THR A 21 -3.47 5.79 5.60
C THR A 21 -3.05 6.53 4.33
N LEU A 22 -3.30 5.93 3.16
CA LEU A 22 -3.00 6.58 1.89
C LEU A 22 -3.81 7.86 1.69
N ALA A 23 -5.07 7.85 2.11
CA ALA A 23 -5.91 9.03 2.01
C ALA A 23 -5.36 10.19 2.83
N GLU A 24 -4.77 9.90 3.98
CA GLU A 24 -4.11 10.93 4.80
C GLU A 24 -2.83 11.46 4.15
N LEU A 25 -2.07 10.59 3.51
CA LEU A 25 -0.82 10.97 2.85
C LEU A 25 -1.06 11.73 1.54
N TYR A 26 -2.13 11.42 0.85
CA TYR A 26 -2.46 12.00 -0.46
C TYR A 26 -3.88 12.58 -0.44
N PRO A 27 -4.09 13.68 0.29
CA PRO A 27 -5.45 14.23 0.47
C PRO A 27 -6.09 14.74 -0.81
N GLU A 28 -5.30 15.03 -1.84
CA GLU A 28 -5.81 15.54 -3.11
C GLU A 28 -6.21 14.43 -4.08
N MET A 29 -5.87 13.19 -3.78
CA MET A 29 -6.14 12.07 -4.66
C MET A 29 -7.56 11.55 -4.44
N ASP A 30 -8.28 11.24 -5.53
CA ASP A 30 -9.62 10.69 -5.44
C ASP A 30 -9.59 9.20 -5.03
N ALA A 31 -10.77 8.62 -4.77
CA ALA A 31 -10.86 7.23 -4.33
C ALA A 31 -10.29 6.25 -5.35
N THR A 32 -10.55 6.50 -6.64
CA THR A 32 -10.05 5.64 -7.71
C THR A 32 -8.52 5.65 -7.75
N GLY A 33 -7.93 6.83 -7.67
CA GLY A 33 -6.47 6.97 -7.65
C GLY A 33 -5.83 6.30 -6.45
N LEU A 34 -6.46 6.42 -5.27
CA LEU A 34 -5.98 5.77 -4.06
C LEU A 34 -6.02 4.25 -4.19
N GLN A 35 -7.11 3.71 -4.75
CA GLN A 35 -7.24 2.28 -4.95
C GLN A 35 -6.20 1.73 -5.92
N GLU A 36 -5.95 2.45 -7.02
CA GLU A 36 -4.93 2.05 -7.99
C GLU A 36 -3.54 2.07 -7.36
N ARG A 37 -3.25 3.11 -6.59
CA ARG A 37 -1.96 3.21 -5.90
C ARG A 37 -1.78 2.08 -4.91
N LEU A 38 -2.82 1.77 -4.14
CA LEU A 38 -2.79 0.68 -3.18
C LEU A 38 -2.56 -0.66 -3.88
N ALA A 39 -3.24 -0.91 -4.98
CA ALA A 39 -3.07 -2.15 -5.74
C ALA A 39 -1.63 -2.32 -6.23
N ARG A 40 -1.01 -1.24 -6.71
CA ARG A 40 0.40 -1.27 -7.13
C ARG A 40 1.32 -1.55 -5.96
N MET A 41 1.05 -0.94 -4.81
CA MET A 41 1.87 -1.16 -3.61
C MET A 41 1.78 -2.60 -3.13
N ILE A 42 0.60 -3.20 -3.15
CA ILE A 42 0.41 -4.59 -2.77
C ILE A 42 1.17 -5.50 -3.72
N PHE A 43 1.08 -5.23 -5.03
CA PHE A 43 1.82 -5.99 -6.04
C PHE A 43 3.33 -5.93 -5.78
N VAL A 44 3.86 -4.72 -5.56
CA VAL A 44 5.29 -4.52 -5.30
C VAL A 44 5.71 -5.22 -4.02
N ALA A 45 4.90 -5.13 -2.95
CA ALA A 45 5.22 -5.76 -1.68
C ALA A 45 5.29 -7.28 -1.81
N ASN A 46 4.35 -7.88 -2.56
CA ASN A 46 4.35 -9.32 -2.79
C ASN A 46 5.56 -9.75 -3.60
N LEU A 47 5.91 -9.00 -4.63
CA LEU A 47 7.08 -9.29 -5.45
C LEU A 47 8.36 -9.18 -4.61
N TRP A 48 8.46 -8.13 -3.81
CA TRP A 48 9.61 -7.91 -2.93
C TRP A 48 9.75 -9.06 -1.93
N GLY A 49 8.64 -9.51 -1.35
CA GLY A 49 8.65 -10.64 -0.42
C GLY A 49 9.15 -11.93 -1.06
N ARG A 50 8.80 -12.16 -2.32
CA ARG A 50 9.31 -13.33 -3.06
C ARG A 50 10.81 -13.27 -3.28
N LEU A 51 11.34 -12.07 -3.55
CA LEU A 51 12.76 -11.90 -3.81
C LEU A 51 13.60 -12.04 -2.54
N HIS A 52 13.03 -11.75 -1.38
CA HIS A 52 13.72 -11.73 -0.09
C HIS A 52 13.21 -12.81 0.88
N ALA A 53 12.47 -13.77 0.39
CA ALA A 53 11.91 -14.83 1.24
C ALA A 53 12.95 -15.86 1.70
#